data_b65e02d65b83b56b4a2ec713baa795a7
#
_entry.id   b65e02d65b83b56b4a2ec713baa795a7
#
_cell.length_a   1.000
_cell.length_b   1.000
_cell.length_c   1.000
_cell.angle_alpha   90.00
_cell.angle_beta   90.00
_cell.angle_gamma   90.00
#
_symmetry.space_group_name_H-M   'P 1'
#
loop_
_entity.id
_entity.type
_entity.pdbx_description
1 polymer ?
#
loop_
_entity_poly.entity_id
_entity_poly.type
_entity_poly.pdbx_seq_one_letter_code
_entity_poly.pdbx_strand_id
1 'polypeptide(L)'
;MAGERTYSALANAGPCAKRLARDLLTISRSRGTRAGRNQGETIMSKMIWKLDRGPGPIVATAIHDGHEVRDEVARHMVLDEAVRLREEDPFTGGWTSVAPTRVVATRSRFEVDLNRPRDKAVYRTPDDAWGLEVWDGALPDEVVERTLEGYDIFYAELGHLYRELADKHGRFLVLDLHSYNHRREGPEGPVADPAANPQVNIGTGTMTDRGRWAPLIDRFINDLTSFDFPGGRLDVRENVRFRGGACAAWAHRAFPDAACVLSIEVKKFFMDEWTGVVDERLLEGVRL
;
A
#
# COMPACT_ATOMS: atom_id res chain seq x y z
N MET A 1 -2.84 -33.04 -12.29
CA MET A 1 -2.59 -32.78 -10.85
C MET A 1 -2.26 -31.29 -10.64
N ALA A 2 -3.21 -30.41 -10.93
CA ALA A 2 -3.06 -28.94 -10.80
C ALA A 2 -4.15 -28.30 -9.90
N GLY A 3 -4.91 -29.11 -9.17
CA GLY A 3 -6.12 -28.68 -8.45
C GLY A 3 -5.98 -28.44 -6.94
N GLU A 4 -4.90 -28.85 -6.30
CA GLU A 4 -4.85 -28.90 -4.82
C GLU A 4 -4.05 -27.76 -4.14
N ARG A 5 -3.38 -26.87 -4.88
CA ARG A 5 -2.63 -25.75 -4.27
C ARG A 5 -3.40 -24.44 -4.18
N THR A 6 -4.67 -24.41 -4.60
CA THR A 6 -5.50 -23.21 -4.66
C THR A 6 -6.14 -22.81 -3.31
N TYR A 7 -6.06 -23.67 -2.28
CA TYR A 7 -6.79 -23.48 -1.01
C TYR A 7 -5.99 -22.86 0.14
N SER A 8 -4.66 -22.78 0.03
CA SER A 8 -3.82 -22.36 1.16
C SER A 8 -3.91 -20.85 1.51
N ALA A 9 -4.11 -19.98 0.53
CA ALA A 9 -4.20 -18.53 0.78
C ALA A 9 -5.57 -18.08 1.32
N LEU A 10 -6.63 -18.89 1.08
CA LEU A 10 -7.98 -18.65 1.61
C LEU A 10 -8.22 -19.36 2.95
N ALA A 11 -7.26 -20.10 3.47
CA ALA A 11 -7.44 -20.90 4.67
C ALA A 11 -7.83 -20.06 5.90
N ASN A 12 -7.29 -18.85 6.00
CA ASN A 12 -7.51 -17.92 7.12
C ASN A 12 -8.56 -16.84 6.87
N ALA A 13 -9.17 -16.78 5.68
CA ALA A 13 -10.25 -15.84 5.41
C ALA A 13 -11.58 -16.33 6.00
N GLY A 14 -12.36 -15.43 6.60
CA GLY A 14 -13.66 -15.74 7.16
C GLY A 14 -14.67 -16.26 6.10
N PRO A 15 -15.78 -16.89 6.53
CA PRO A 15 -16.77 -17.47 5.61
C PRO A 15 -17.34 -16.47 4.60
N CYS A 16 -17.48 -15.22 4.98
CA CYS A 16 -18.01 -14.14 4.14
C CYS A 16 -17.04 -13.76 3.02
N ALA A 17 -15.73 -13.65 3.32
CA ALA A 17 -14.70 -13.36 2.33
C ALA A 17 -14.56 -14.49 1.30
N LYS A 18 -14.69 -15.75 1.73
CA LYS A 18 -14.71 -16.94 0.84
C LYS A 18 -15.91 -16.93 -0.11
N ARG A 19 -17.06 -16.47 0.36
CA ARG A 19 -18.28 -16.35 -0.45
C ARG A 19 -18.16 -15.21 -1.47
N LEU A 20 -17.69 -14.03 -1.03
CA LEU A 20 -17.47 -12.86 -1.89
C LEU A 20 -16.41 -13.13 -2.98
N ALA A 21 -15.32 -13.83 -2.67
CA ALA A 21 -14.32 -14.21 -3.65
C ALA A 21 -14.89 -15.16 -4.73
N ARG A 22 -15.82 -16.08 -4.37
CA ARG A 22 -16.56 -16.90 -5.33
C ARG A 22 -17.50 -16.06 -6.21
N ASP A 23 -18.17 -15.09 -5.62
CA ASP A 23 -19.13 -14.22 -6.33
C ASP A 23 -18.39 -13.31 -7.33
N LEU A 24 -17.20 -12.80 -7.00
CA LEU A 24 -16.33 -12.06 -7.93
C LEU A 24 -15.91 -12.90 -9.14
N LEU A 25 -15.53 -14.17 -8.93
CA LEU A 25 -15.20 -15.10 -10.01
C LEU A 25 -16.39 -15.40 -10.92
N THR A 26 -17.59 -15.38 -10.36
CA THR A 26 -18.85 -15.63 -11.11
C THR A 26 -19.26 -14.41 -11.93
N ILE A 27 -19.08 -13.18 -11.39
CA ILE A 27 -19.40 -11.91 -12.06
C ILE A 27 -18.47 -11.66 -13.26
N SER A 28 -17.21 -12.05 -13.16
CA SER A 28 -16.27 -11.99 -14.29
C SER A 28 -16.74 -12.82 -15.50
N ARG A 29 -17.58 -13.84 -15.27
CA ARG A 29 -18.13 -14.72 -16.30
C ARG A 29 -19.55 -14.33 -16.76
N SER A 30 -20.28 -13.46 -16.03
CA SER A 30 -21.71 -13.15 -16.29
C SER A 30 -21.98 -11.70 -16.63
N ARG A 31 -21.19 -11.04 -17.48
CA ARG A 31 -21.54 -9.72 -18.02
C ARG A 31 -22.80 -9.81 -18.90
N GLY A 32 -24.00 -9.66 -18.30
CA GLY A 32 -25.20 -9.57 -19.09
C GLY A 32 -26.56 -9.59 -18.40
N THR A 33 -26.70 -9.93 -17.13
CA THR A 33 -28.00 -10.00 -16.46
C THR A 33 -28.22 -8.91 -15.41
N ARG A 34 -29.48 -8.49 -15.22
CA ARG A 34 -29.91 -7.45 -14.27
C ARG A 34 -29.55 -7.79 -12.82
N ALA A 35 -29.52 -9.09 -12.46
CA ALA A 35 -29.09 -9.60 -11.15
C ALA A 35 -27.57 -9.45 -10.92
N GLY A 36 -26.77 -9.63 -11.98
CA GLY A 36 -25.31 -9.44 -11.92
C GLY A 36 -24.90 -7.98 -11.71
N ARG A 37 -25.73 -7.01 -12.13
CA ARG A 37 -25.47 -5.57 -11.92
C ARG A 37 -25.61 -5.19 -10.43
N ASN A 38 -26.67 -5.60 -9.75
CA ASN A 38 -26.88 -5.26 -8.33
C ASN A 38 -25.81 -5.90 -7.42
N GLN A 39 -25.34 -7.10 -7.73
CA GLN A 39 -24.24 -7.73 -6.98
C GLN A 39 -22.91 -7.03 -7.26
N GLY A 40 -22.65 -6.63 -8.51
CA GLY A 40 -21.48 -5.87 -8.88
C GLY A 40 -21.40 -4.50 -8.18
N GLU A 41 -22.50 -3.77 -8.11
CA GLU A 41 -22.61 -2.48 -7.40
C GLU A 41 -22.37 -2.65 -5.89
N THR A 42 -22.91 -3.72 -5.27
CA THR A 42 -22.70 -4.01 -3.84
C THR A 42 -21.25 -4.37 -3.52
N ILE A 43 -20.56 -5.08 -4.41
CA ILE A 43 -19.14 -5.43 -4.25
C ILE A 43 -18.27 -4.20 -4.48
N MET A 44 -18.53 -3.40 -5.52
CA MET A 44 -17.78 -2.18 -5.80
C MET A 44 -17.90 -1.16 -4.66
N SER A 45 -19.04 -1.07 -3.97
CA SER A 45 -19.19 -0.20 -2.79
C SER A 45 -18.36 -0.62 -1.57
N LYS A 46 -17.88 -1.88 -1.57
CA LYS A 46 -16.99 -2.42 -0.52
C LYS A 46 -15.51 -2.37 -0.90
N MET A 47 -15.17 -2.02 -2.14
CA MET A 47 -13.78 -1.92 -2.57
C MET A 47 -13.13 -0.68 -1.95
N ILE A 48 -11.98 -0.90 -1.33
CA ILE A 48 -11.19 0.14 -0.65
C ILE A 48 -9.94 0.52 -1.46
N TRP A 49 -9.89 0.10 -2.74
CA TRP A 49 -8.80 0.37 -3.68
C TRP A 49 -9.30 0.43 -5.11
N LYS A 50 -8.46 0.96 -5.99
CA LYS A 50 -8.60 0.90 -7.44
C LYS A 50 -7.51 -0.01 -8.01
N LEU A 51 -7.86 -0.82 -9.02
CA LEU A 51 -6.92 -1.69 -9.73
C LEU A 51 -7.03 -1.42 -11.23
N ASP A 52 -5.94 -0.89 -11.80
CA ASP A 52 -5.75 -0.78 -13.25
C ASP A 52 -4.81 -1.89 -13.71
N ARG A 53 -5.27 -2.75 -14.62
CA ARG A 53 -4.47 -3.87 -15.14
C ARG A 53 -3.84 -3.50 -16.47
N GLY A 54 -2.52 -3.63 -16.56
CA GLY A 54 -1.75 -3.44 -17.78
C GLY A 54 -0.86 -4.64 -18.11
N PRO A 55 -0.12 -4.60 -19.22
CA PRO A 55 0.75 -5.68 -19.65
C PRO A 55 2.06 -5.75 -18.84
N GLY A 56 2.65 -6.97 -18.82
CA GLY A 56 3.99 -7.20 -18.25
C GLY A 56 3.98 -7.50 -16.74
N PRO A 57 5.17 -7.77 -16.18
CA PRO A 57 5.32 -8.27 -14.81
C PRO A 57 5.62 -7.16 -13.78
N ILE A 58 5.29 -5.89 -14.06
CA ILE A 58 5.57 -4.78 -13.15
C ILE A 58 4.25 -4.23 -12.60
N VAL A 59 4.17 -4.11 -11.29
CA VAL A 59 3.06 -3.53 -10.53
C VAL A 59 3.58 -2.36 -9.71
N ALA A 60 2.83 -1.27 -9.64
CA ALA A 60 3.03 -0.24 -8.61
C ALA A 60 1.86 -0.24 -7.65
N THR A 61 2.14 -0.16 -6.35
CA THR A 61 1.15 -0.07 -5.29
C THR A 61 1.31 1.24 -4.51
N ALA A 62 0.19 1.86 -4.13
CA ALA A 62 0.14 3.02 -3.24
C ALA A 62 -0.96 2.76 -2.21
N ILE A 63 -0.61 1.97 -1.19
CA ILE A 63 -1.58 1.43 -0.22
C ILE A 63 -1.89 2.39 0.93
N HIS A 64 -1.24 3.55 0.99
CA HIS A 64 -1.48 4.63 1.94
C HIS A 64 -1.84 5.98 1.30
N ASP A 65 -2.06 6.02 -0.02
CA ASP A 65 -2.51 7.24 -0.72
C ASP A 65 -3.94 7.66 -0.34
N GLY A 66 -4.75 6.68 0.09
CA GLY A 66 -6.17 6.88 0.37
C GLY A 66 -6.45 7.79 1.56
N HIS A 67 -7.45 8.64 1.40
CA HIS A 67 -7.90 9.62 2.41
C HIS A 67 -9.39 9.44 2.78
N GLU A 68 -10.15 8.67 2.01
CA GLU A 68 -11.58 8.44 2.28
C GLU A 68 -11.77 7.66 3.59
N VAL A 69 -12.82 8.02 4.34
CA VAL A 69 -13.27 7.32 5.54
C VAL A 69 -14.78 7.09 5.41
N ARG A 70 -15.26 5.89 5.71
CA ARG A 70 -16.70 5.60 5.70
C ARG A 70 -17.42 6.41 6.78
N ASP A 71 -18.62 6.88 6.51
CA ASP A 71 -19.42 7.69 7.44
C ASP A 71 -19.59 7.05 8.82
N GLU A 72 -19.76 5.72 8.86
CA GLU A 72 -19.90 4.98 10.13
C GLU A 72 -18.61 4.96 10.95
N VAL A 73 -17.44 5.01 10.31
CA VAL A 73 -16.13 5.09 10.96
C VAL A 73 -15.81 6.53 11.35
N ALA A 74 -16.12 7.48 10.46
CA ALA A 74 -15.88 8.91 10.68
C ALA A 74 -16.58 9.45 11.93
N ARG A 75 -17.76 8.90 12.29
CA ARG A 75 -18.49 9.30 13.51
C ARG A 75 -17.74 9.00 14.81
N HIS A 76 -16.80 8.09 14.79
CA HIS A 76 -15.97 7.70 15.92
C HIS A 76 -14.57 8.32 15.87
N MET A 77 -14.22 8.96 14.77
CA MET A 77 -12.89 9.52 14.55
C MET A 77 -12.80 10.92 15.15
N VAL A 78 -11.84 11.14 16.05
CA VAL A 78 -11.52 12.46 16.60
C VAL A 78 -10.27 13.06 15.97
N LEU A 79 -9.54 12.27 15.19
CA LEU A 79 -8.33 12.73 14.56
C LEU A 79 -8.65 13.76 13.47
N ASP A 80 -8.01 14.92 13.57
CA ASP A 80 -8.13 16.02 12.61
C ASP A 80 -7.71 15.62 11.20
N GLU A 81 -8.43 16.14 10.19
CA GLU A 81 -8.19 15.83 8.78
C GLU A 81 -6.77 16.19 8.33
N ALA A 82 -6.25 17.34 8.77
CA ALA A 82 -4.90 17.77 8.42
C ALA A 82 -3.84 16.85 9.05
N VAL A 83 -4.09 16.36 10.28
CA VAL A 83 -3.21 15.38 10.93
C VAL A 83 -3.26 14.03 10.19
N ARG A 84 -4.46 13.59 9.75
CA ARG A 84 -4.58 12.38 8.93
C ARG A 84 -3.78 12.49 7.64
N LEU A 85 -3.98 13.57 6.88
CA LEU A 85 -3.30 13.81 5.62
C LEU A 85 -1.77 13.87 5.78
N ARG A 86 -1.30 14.41 6.90
CA ARG A 86 0.14 14.43 7.21
C ARG A 86 0.72 13.03 7.41
N GLU A 87 -0.03 12.12 8.04
CA GLU A 87 0.45 10.76 8.35
C GLU A 87 0.09 9.73 7.25
N GLU A 88 -0.77 10.09 6.32
CA GLU A 88 -0.99 9.35 5.06
C GLU A 88 0.14 9.64 4.07
N ASP A 89 0.11 8.96 2.92
CA ASP A 89 1.14 9.10 1.88
C ASP A 89 0.54 9.81 0.63
N PRO A 90 0.11 11.08 0.73
CA PRO A 90 -0.52 11.80 -0.37
C PRO A 90 0.40 11.83 -1.60
N PHE A 91 -0.21 11.84 -2.79
CA PHE A 91 0.42 11.85 -4.12
C PHE A 91 1.05 10.53 -4.59
N THR A 92 1.27 9.54 -3.71
CA THR A 92 1.86 8.25 -4.09
C THR A 92 1.01 7.50 -5.11
N GLY A 93 -0.32 7.68 -5.08
CA GLY A 93 -1.23 7.16 -6.11
C GLY A 93 -0.90 7.66 -7.51
N GLY A 94 -0.52 8.93 -7.65
CA GLY A 94 -0.06 9.51 -8.90
C GLY A 94 1.25 8.91 -9.41
N TRP A 95 2.17 8.57 -8.50
CA TRP A 95 3.45 7.94 -8.84
C TRP A 95 3.29 6.52 -9.37
N THR A 96 2.17 5.84 -9.12
CA THR A 96 1.91 4.50 -9.68
C THR A 96 1.90 4.45 -11.20
N SER A 97 1.83 5.61 -11.87
CA SER A 97 1.91 5.72 -13.34
C SER A 97 3.21 5.16 -13.95
N VAL A 98 4.25 4.95 -13.14
CA VAL A 98 5.53 4.30 -13.56
C VAL A 98 5.35 2.83 -13.94
N ALA A 99 4.24 2.20 -13.58
CA ALA A 99 3.97 0.80 -13.91
C ALA A 99 2.66 0.63 -14.70
N PRO A 100 2.60 -0.37 -15.59
CA PRO A 100 1.39 -0.64 -16.37
C PRO A 100 0.24 -1.21 -15.53
N THR A 101 0.54 -1.96 -14.44
CA THR A 101 -0.46 -2.42 -13.48
C THR A 101 -0.34 -1.61 -12.21
N ARG A 102 -1.47 -1.06 -11.74
CA ARG A 102 -1.51 -0.13 -10.61
C ARG A 102 -2.57 -0.52 -9.59
N VAL A 103 -2.21 -0.49 -8.31
CA VAL A 103 -3.11 -0.72 -7.18
C VAL A 103 -3.02 0.49 -6.25
N VAL A 104 -4.11 1.23 -6.11
CA VAL A 104 -4.14 2.46 -5.30
C VAL A 104 -5.26 2.33 -4.27
N ALA A 105 -4.92 2.35 -2.99
CA ALA A 105 -5.92 2.41 -1.92
C ALA A 105 -6.69 3.73 -1.97
N THR A 106 -7.99 3.69 -1.66
CA THR A 106 -8.84 4.88 -1.55
C THR A 106 -9.15 5.22 -0.10
N ARG A 107 -9.09 4.22 0.79
CA ARG A 107 -9.35 4.40 2.21
C ARG A 107 -8.12 4.86 2.97
N SER A 108 -8.36 5.75 3.91
CA SER A 108 -7.37 6.20 4.89
C SER A 108 -6.79 5.03 5.67
N ARG A 109 -5.49 5.04 5.91
CA ARG A 109 -4.81 4.08 6.79
C ARG A 109 -5.35 4.13 8.22
N PHE A 110 -5.99 5.22 8.62
CA PHE A 110 -6.65 5.36 9.93
C PHE A 110 -7.99 4.61 9.99
N GLU A 111 -8.62 4.30 8.87
CA GLU A 111 -9.71 3.34 8.83
C GLU A 111 -9.17 1.91 8.78
N VAL A 112 -8.24 1.63 7.84
CA VAL A 112 -7.61 0.32 7.67
C VAL A 112 -6.19 0.46 7.16
N ASP A 113 -5.21 0.05 7.95
CA ASP A 113 -3.81 0.05 7.52
C ASP A 113 -3.47 -1.24 6.77
N LEU A 114 -3.43 -1.13 5.44
CA LEU A 114 -3.10 -2.25 4.55
C LEU A 114 -1.63 -2.67 4.64
N ASN A 115 -0.79 -1.92 5.35
CA ASN A 115 0.62 -2.27 5.59
C ASN A 115 0.87 -2.84 7.00
N ARG A 116 -0.21 -3.24 7.69
CA ARG A 116 -0.14 -3.95 8.98
C ARG A 116 -0.68 -5.37 8.82
N PRO A 117 -0.29 -6.33 9.68
CA PRO A 117 -0.99 -7.62 9.75
C PRO A 117 -2.45 -7.41 10.15
N ARG A 118 -3.33 -8.35 9.75
CA ARG A 118 -4.78 -8.24 9.90
C ARG A 118 -5.23 -7.85 11.30
N ASP A 119 -4.63 -8.45 12.32
CA ASP A 119 -4.94 -8.21 13.74
C ASP A 119 -4.49 -6.82 14.24
N LYS A 120 -3.69 -6.10 13.46
CA LYS A 120 -3.21 -4.74 13.71
C LYS A 120 -3.65 -3.73 12.66
N ALA A 121 -4.45 -4.14 11.67
CA ALA A 121 -4.85 -3.28 10.57
C ALA A 121 -5.83 -2.17 10.96
N VAL A 122 -6.55 -2.31 12.08
CA VAL A 122 -7.34 -1.26 12.71
C VAL A 122 -6.63 -0.83 13.98
N TYR A 123 -6.23 0.42 14.08
CA TYR A 123 -5.61 0.96 15.28
C TYR A 123 -6.59 0.93 16.45
N ARG A 124 -6.19 0.43 17.60
CA ARG A 124 -7.05 0.30 18.78
C ARG A 124 -6.69 1.27 19.89
N THR A 125 -5.44 1.64 19.93
CA THR A 125 -4.87 2.50 20.97
C THR A 125 -3.96 3.55 20.32
N PRO A 126 -3.65 4.64 21.02
CA PRO A 126 -2.68 5.63 20.55
C PRO A 126 -1.32 5.04 20.20
N ASP A 127 -0.89 3.99 20.91
CA ASP A 127 0.40 3.32 20.63
C ASP A 127 0.43 2.66 19.24
N ASP A 128 -0.72 2.21 18.73
CA ASP A 128 -0.83 1.70 17.36
C ASP A 128 -0.65 2.81 16.31
N ALA A 129 -0.95 4.07 16.67
CA ALA A 129 -0.95 5.26 15.81
C ALA A 129 0.08 6.32 16.27
N TRP A 130 1.26 5.89 16.69
CA TRP A 130 2.40 6.77 17.09
C TRP A 130 2.06 7.81 18.17
N GLY A 131 1.13 7.50 19.04
CA GLY A 131 0.64 8.38 20.13
C GLY A 131 -0.55 9.25 19.73
N LEU A 132 -1.12 9.09 18.53
CA LEU A 132 -2.29 9.84 18.09
C LEU A 132 -3.58 9.23 18.65
N GLU A 133 -4.44 10.06 19.25
CA GLU A 133 -5.82 9.68 19.56
C GLU A 133 -6.63 9.66 18.26
N VAL A 134 -7.00 8.47 17.82
CA VAL A 134 -7.74 8.28 16.55
C VAL A 134 -9.25 8.29 16.80
N TRP A 135 -9.69 7.71 17.91
CA TRP A 135 -11.10 7.40 18.17
C TRP A 135 -11.63 8.08 19.43
N ASP A 136 -12.92 8.43 19.42
CA ASP A 136 -13.68 8.79 20.61
C ASP A 136 -14.09 7.50 21.34
N GLY A 137 -13.18 6.98 22.16
CA GLY A 137 -13.33 5.70 22.83
C GLY A 137 -13.07 4.48 21.92
N ALA A 138 -13.60 3.32 22.28
CA ALA A 138 -13.41 2.10 21.54
C ALA A 138 -14.36 2.03 20.33
N LEU A 139 -13.83 1.63 19.16
CA LEU A 139 -14.66 1.31 18.00
C LEU A 139 -15.58 0.11 18.30
N PRO A 140 -16.87 0.16 17.91
CA PRO A 140 -17.76 -1.00 17.97
C PRO A 140 -17.20 -2.19 17.18
N ASP A 141 -17.34 -3.40 17.73
CA ASP A 141 -16.80 -4.60 17.10
C ASP A 141 -17.35 -4.83 15.68
N GLU A 142 -18.62 -4.55 15.45
CA GLU A 142 -19.24 -4.65 14.13
C GLU A 142 -18.65 -3.67 13.09
N VAL A 143 -18.20 -2.49 13.52
CA VAL A 143 -17.52 -1.52 12.63
C VAL A 143 -16.15 -2.06 12.25
N VAL A 144 -15.44 -2.61 13.22
CA VAL A 144 -14.13 -3.23 13.01
C VAL A 144 -14.20 -4.44 12.10
N GLU A 145 -15.16 -5.35 12.32
CA GLU A 145 -15.32 -6.53 11.47
C GLU A 145 -15.61 -6.16 10.01
N ARG A 146 -16.48 -5.15 9.78
CA ARG A 146 -16.72 -4.64 8.41
C ARG A 146 -15.48 -4.01 7.77
N THR A 147 -14.65 -3.35 8.57
CA THR A 147 -13.37 -2.82 8.10
C THR A 147 -12.41 -3.95 7.70
N LEU A 148 -12.31 -4.97 8.55
CA LEU A 148 -11.46 -6.14 8.29
C LEU A 148 -11.97 -7.01 7.12
N GLU A 149 -13.27 -7.02 6.81
CA GLU A 149 -13.79 -7.62 5.58
C GLU A 149 -13.16 -6.95 4.32
N GLY A 150 -13.06 -5.62 4.32
CA GLY A 150 -12.40 -4.88 3.23
C GLY A 150 -10.91 -5.24 3.10
N TYR A 151 -10.22 -5.37 4.23
CA TYR A 151 -8.84 -5.83 4.28
C TYR A 151 -8.69 -7.24 3.67
N ASP A 152 -9.54 -8.18 4.08
CA ASP A 152 -9.49 -9.57 3.59
C ASP A 152 -9.74 -9.65 2.07
N ILE A 153 -10.68 -8.84 1.55
CA ILE A 153 -10.97 -8.76 0.12
C ILE A 153 -9.77 -8.19 -0.64
N PHE A 154 -9.14 -7.12 -0.12
CA PHE A 154 -7.95 -6.53 -0.72
C PHE A 154 -6.83 -7.56 -0.87
N TYR A 155 -6.47 -8.28 0.20
CA TYR A 155 -5.41 -9.27 0.14
C TYR A 155 -5.74 -10.49 -0.71
N ALA A 156 -7.03 -10.87 -0.80
CA ALA A 156 -7.48 -11.92 -1.70
C ALA A 156 -7.28 -11.53 -3.17
N GLU A 157 -7.69 -10.30 -3.55
CA GLU A 157 -7.53 -9.79 -4.92
C GLU A 157 -6.06 -9.56 -5.28
N LEU A 158 -5.27 -9.01 -4.37
CA LEU A 158 -3.83 -8.85 -4.57
C LEU A 158 -3.14 -10.20 -4.76
N GLY A 159 -3.57 -11.22 -4.00
CA GLY A 159 -3.09 -12.59 -4.14
C GLY A 159 -3.46 -13.23 -5.48
N HIS A 160 -4.65 -12.93 -6.02
CA HIS A 160 -5.04 -13.35 -7.36
C HIS A 160 -4.17 -12.70 -8.44
N LEU A 161 -4.00 -11.38 -8.37
CA LEU A 161 -3.15 -10.62 -9.28
C LEU A 161 -1.72 -11.17 -9.30
N TYR A 162 -1.11 -11.36 -8.13
CA TYR A 162 0.27 -11.81 -8.03
C TYR A 162 0.45 -13.26 -8.51
N ARG A 163 -0.55 -14.12 -8.30
CA ARG A 163 -0.54 -15.49 -8.84
C ARG A 163 -0.61 -15.49 -10.36
N GLU A 164 -1.51 -14.71 -10.97
CA GLU A 164 -1.59 -14.56 -12.42
C GLU A 164 -0.25 -14.08 -13.02
N LEU A 165 0.42 -13.13 -12.35
CA LEU A 165 1.73 -12.64 -12.79
C LEU A 165 2.82 -13.71 -12.66
N ALA A 166 2.85 -14.44 -11.55
CA ALA A 166 3.79 -15.54 -11.34
C ALA A 166 3.59 -16.67 -12.35
N ASP A 167 2.34 -17.07 -12.59
CA ASP A 167 2.00 -18.12 -13.56
C ASP A 167 2.35 -17.73 -14.99
N LYS A 168 2.15 -16.47 -15.35
CA LYS A 168 2.39 -15.96 -16.72
C LYS A 168 3.84 -15.60 -16.99
N HIS A 169 4.55 -15.04 -16.01
CA HIS A 169 5.87 -14.44 -16.22
C HIS A 169 6.98 -15.13 -15.41
N GLY A 170 6.64 -16.05 -14.50
CA GLY A 170 7.57 -16.71 -13.59
C GLY A 170 8.05 -15.81 -12.45
N ARG A 171 8.32 -14.52 -12.75
CA ARG A 171 8.74 -13.50 -11.77
C ARG A 171 8.07 -12.18 -12.05
N PHE A 172 7.86 -11.37 -11.00
CA PHE A 172 7.30 -10.03 -11.11
C PHE A 172 7.92 -9.07 -10.09
N LEU A 173 7.88 -7.78 -10.44
CA LEU A 173 8.36 -6.68 -9.61
C LEU A 173 7.16 -5.89 -9.07
N VAL A 174 7.20 -5.56 -7.79
CA VAL A 174 6.28 -4.62 -7.17
C VAL A 174 7.05 -3.40 -6.67
N LEU A 175 6.67 -2.23 -7.14
CA LEU A 175 7.10 -0.94 -6.62
C LEU A 175 6.05 -0.49 -5.59
N ASP A 176 6.34 -0.74 -4.32
CA ASP A 176 5.44 -0.41 -3.20
C ASP A 176 5.76 1.00 -2.71
N LEU A 177 4.95 1.97 -3.18
CA LEU A 177 5.25 3.40 -3.11
C LEU A 177 4.68 4.02 -1.85
N HIS A 178 5.56 4.63 -1.07
CA HIS A 178 5.25 5.30 0.20
C HIS A 178 5.94 6.67 0.27
N SER A 179 5.47 7.48 1.22
CA SER A 179 6.18 8.69 1.64
C SER A 179 6.29 8.75 3.16
N TYR A 180 7.24 9.51 3.68
CA TYR A 180 7.41 9.63 5.12
C TYR A 180 7.76 11.03 5.61
N ASN A 181 7.27 11.34 6.80
CA ASN A 181 7.51 12.61 7.50
C ASN A 181 8.91 12.67 8.08
N HIS A 182 9.50 13.87 8.06
CA HIS A 182 10.85 14.10 8.58
C HIS A 182 10.98 15.33 9.52
N ARG A 183 9.86 16.02 9.82
CA ARG A 183 9.79 17.14 10.78
C ARG A 183 8.78 16.81 11.88
N ARG A 184 9.09 15.82 12.70
CA ARG A 184 8.14 15.26 13.67
C ARG A 184 7.97 16.09 14.94
N GLU A 185 8.88 17.03 15.21
CA GLU A 185 8.87 17.87 16.44
C GLU A 185 8.07 19.18 16.26
N GLY A 186 7.26 19.27 15.23
CA GLY A 186 6.41 20.44 14.95
C GLY A 186 6.82 21.21 13.70
N PRO A 187 6.00 22.20 13.29
CA PRO A 187 6.23 22.96 12.06
C PRO A 187 7.55 23.73 12.08
N GLU A 188 7.98 24.21 13.26
CA GLU A 188 9.26 24.90 13.48
C GLU A 188 10.36 23.95 13.97
N GLY A 189 10.05 22.66 14.10
CA GLY A 189 11.00 21.67 14.56
C GLY A 189 12.12 21.38 13.55
N PRO A 190 13.25 20.82 14.01
CA PRO A 190 14.36 20.48 13.13
C PRO A 190 13.95 19.39 12.12
N VAL A 191 14.57 19.43 10.95
CA VAL A 191 14.51 18.30 10.01
C VAL A 191 15.23 17.09 10.62
N ALA A 192 14.73 15.89 10.37
CA ALA A 192 15.34 14.66 10.84
C ALA A 192 16.77 14.52 10.29
N ASP A 193 17.66 13.94 11.10
CA ASP A 193 19.05 13.69 10.75
C ASP A 193 19.15 12.98 9.38
N PRO A 194 19.80 13.59 8.37
CA PRO A 194 19.94 12.98 7.04
C PRO A 194 20.66 11.63 7.08
N ALA A 195 21.55 11.39 8.03
CA ALA A 195 22.24 10.10 8.15
C ALA A 195 21.28 8.93 8.38
N ALA A 196 20.22 9.16 9.15
CA ALA A 196 19.18 8.17 9.45
C ALA A 196 17.93 8.30 8.56
N ASN A 197 17.83 9.35 7.74
CA ASN A 197 16.64 9.67 6.97
C ASN A 197 17.00 10.08 5.53
N PRO A 198 17.31 9.11 4.63
CA PRO A 198 17.64 9.37 3.23
C PRO A 198 16.46 10.01 2.49
N GLN A 199 16.71 10.69 1.36
CA GLN A 199 15.62 11.23 0.54
C GLN A 199 14.74 10.13 -0.05
N VAL A 200 15.35 9.00 -0.45
CA VAL A 200 14.65 7.79 -0.88
C VAL A 200 15.24 6.59 -0.15
N ASN A 201 14.43 5.89 0.60
CA ASN A 201 14.81 4.65 1.26
C ASN A 201 14.20 3.46 0.53
N ILE A 202 15.01 2.49 0.13
CA ILE A 202 14.57 1.26 -0.51
C ILE A 202 14.55 0.15 0.54
N GLY A 203 13.35 -0.31 0.92
CA GLY A 203 13.16 -1.40 1.86
C GLY A 203 13.17 -2.76 1.16
N THR A 204 14.15 -3.60 1.49
CA THR A 204 14.31 -4.97 0.96
C THR A 204 14.45 -6.01 2.07
N GLY A 205 14.38 -5.57 3.34
CA GLY A 205 14.65 -6.41 4.51
C GLY A 205 13.60 -7.48 4.80
N THR A 206 12.50 -7.51 4.07
CA THR A 206 11.47 -8.58 4.14
C THR A 206 11.73 -9.73 3.15
N MET A 207 12.73 -9.61 2.27
CA MET A 207 13.13 -10.67 1.35
C MET A 207 13.88 -11.78 2.09
N THR A 208 13.59 -13.03 1.77
CA THR A 208 14.34 -14.18 2.30
C THR A 208 15.67 -14.37 1.59
N ASP A 209 15.76 -13.98 0.32
CA ASP A 209 16.96 -14.07 -0.52
C ASP A 209 17.13 -12.80 -1.36
N ARG A 210 17.67 -11.75 -0.73
CA ARG A 210 18.02 -10.50 -1.41
C ARG A 210 19.06 -10.73 -2.53
N GLY A 211 19.94 -11.73 -2.35
CA GLY A 211 20.99 -12.04 -3.33
C GLY A 211 20.46 -12.42 -4.71
N ARG A 212 19.33 -13.14 -4.77
CA ARG A 212 18.63 -13.49 -6.01
C ARG A 212 18.21 -12.26 -6.83
N TRP A 213 17.87 -11.16 -6.15
CA TRP A 213 17.38 -9.94 -6.75
C TRP A 213 18.44 -8.83 -6.83
N ALA A 214 19.65 -9.09 -6.35
CA ALA A 214 20.73 -8.11 -6.28
C ALA A 214 20.96 -7.35 -7.59
N PRO A 215 21.05 -7.98 -8.78
CA PRO A 215 21.28 -7.24 -10.01
C PRO A 215 20.17 -6.23 -10.34
N LEU A 216 18.91 -6.53 -9.99
CA LEU A 216 17.77 -5.63 -10.20
C LEU A 216 17.80 -4.50 -9.17
N ILE A 217 17.98 -4.84 -7.89
CA ILE A 217 17.97 -3.87 -6.79
C ILE A 217 19.11 -2.88 -6.92
N ASP A 218 20.33 -3.39 -7.16
CA ASP A 218 21.53 -2.55 -7.29
C ASP A 218 21.41 -1.62 -8.50
N ARG A 219 20.88 -2.13 -9.64
CA ARG A 219 20.58 -1.34 -10.82
C ARG A 219 19.57 -0.23 -10.51
N PHE A 220 18.45 -0.56 -9.85
CA PHE A 220 17.39 0.39 -9.50
C PHE A 220 17.93 1.52 -8.62
N ILE A 221 18.71 1.19 -7.57
CA ILE A 221 19.34 2.17 -6.69
C ILE A 221 20.31 3.07 -7.47
N ASN A 222 21.12 2.49 -8.33
CA ASN A 222 22.09 3.24 -9.15
C ASN A 222 21.40 4.18 -10.14
N ASP A 223 20.34 3.72 -10.81
CA ASP A 223 19.57 4.52 -11.76
C ASP A 223 18.91 5.72 -11.04
N LEU A 224 18.27 5.51 -9.87
CA LEU A 224 17.70 6.60 -9.07
C LEU A 224 18.76 7.57 -8.55
N THR A 225 19.90 7.06 -8.07
CA THR A 225 21.00 7.91 -7.57
C THR A 225 21.61 8.76 -8.67
N SER A 226 21.61 8.26 -9.91
CA SER A 226 22.20 8.90 -11.07
C SER A 226 21.21 9.78 -11.83
N PHE A 227 19.92 9.73 -11.44
CA PHE A 227 18.88 10.52 -12.09
C PHE A 227 19.12 12.02 -11.86
N ASP A 228 18.96 12.81 -12.92
CA ASP A 228 19.07 14.28 -12.86
C ASP A 228 17.79 14.89 -12.27
N PHE A 229 17.68 14.78 -10.94
CA PHE A 229 16.52 15.24 -10.21
C PHE A 229 16.53 16.78 -10.09
N PRO A 230 15.38 17.47 -10.23
CA PRO A 230 15.29 18.93 -10.19
C PRO A 230 15.86 19.58 -8.91
N GLY A 231 15.86 18.86 -7.79
CA GLY A 231 16.42 19.28 -6.50
C GLY A 231 17.91 18.96 -6.31
N GLY A 232 18.60 18.43 -7.34
CA GLY A 232 19.96 17.93 -7.26
C GLY A 232 20.01 16.42 -7.09
N ARG A 233 21.20 15.86 -6.89
CA ARG A 233 21.38 14.41 -6.77
C ARG A 233 20.63 13.84 -5.55
N LEU A 234 19.80 12.81 -5.76
CA LEU A 234 19.07 12.16 -4.70
C LEU A 234 19.97 11.31 -3.79
N ASP A 235 19.75 11.39 -2.48
CA ASP A 235 20.30 10.46 -1.49
C ASP A 235 19.40 9.22 -1.42
N VAL A 236 19.80 8.17 -2.16
CA VAL A 236 19.07 6.90 -2.26
C VAL A 236 19.83 5.83 -1.50
N ARG A 237 19.22 5.24 -0.47
CA ARG A 237 19.87 4.22 0.36
C ARG A 237 18.95 3.07 0.68
N GLU A 238 19.54 1.89 0.90
CA GLU A 238 18.82 0.65 1.18
C GLU A 238 18.74 0.38 2.69
N ASN A 239 17.54 0.04 3.18
CA ASN A 239 17.28 -0.45 4.55
C ASN A 239 17.79 0.44 5.70
N VAL A 240 17.84 1.77 5.49
CA VAL A 240 18.28 2.71 6.53
C VAL A 240 17.17 3.00 7.53
N ARG A 241 16.08 3.62 7.06
CA ARG A 241 14.93 4.02 7.89
C ARG A 241 13.89 2.92 7.97
N PHE A 242 13.56 2.33 6.82
CA PHE A 242 12.52 1.31 6.67
C PHE A 242 13.08 0.10 5.94
N ARG A 243 12.63 -1.08 6.35
CA ARG A 243 13.09 -2.36 5.80
C ARG A 243 12.03 -3.07 4.96
N GLY A 244 10.86 -2.46 4.81
CA GLY A 244 9.65 -3.02 4.20
C GLY A 244 8.57 -3.31 5.27
N GLY A 245 7.30 -3.19 4.88
CA GLY A 245 6.15 -3.37 5.75
C GLY A 245 5.49 -4.75 5.65
N ALA A 246 4.30 -4.88 6.23
CA ALA A 246 3.57 -6.14 6.28
C ALA A 246 3.12 -6.62 4.89
N CYS A 247 2.77 -5.69 3.98
CA CYS A 247 2.36 -6.01 2.61
C CYS A 247 3.51 -6.66 1.84
N ALA A 248 4.70 -6.05 1.86
CA ALA A 248 5.90 -6.61 1.25
C ALA A 248 6.27 -7.98 1.87
N ALA A 249 6.23 -8.08 3.20
CA ALA A 249 6.51 -9.34 3.90
C ALA A 249 5.51 -10.45 3.54
N TRP A 250 4.23 -10.09 3.39
CA TRP A 250 3.20 -11.03 2.92
C TRP A 250 3.48 -11.52 1.50
N ALA A 251 3.79 -10.61 0.57
CA ALA A 251 4.09 -10.95 -0.81
C ALA A 251 5.32 -11.89 -0.91
N HIS A 252 6.40 -11.58 -0.19
CA HIS A 252 7.60 -12.42 -0.18
C HIS A 252 7.34 -13.81 0.42
N ARG A 253 6.48 -13.93 1.45
CA ARG A 253 6.10 -15.24 1.99
C ARG A 253 5.17 -16.03 1.07
N ALA A 254 4.23 -15.36 0.41
CA ALA A 254 3.26 -16.01 -0.48
C ALA A 254 3.87 -16.42 -1.83
N PHE A 255 4.88 -15.67 -2.30
CA PHE A 255 5.52 -15.83 -3.61
C PHE A 255 7.06 -15.77 -3.50
N PRO A 256 7.71 -16.64 -2.70
CA PRO A 256 9.12 -16.51 -2.31
C PRO A 256 10.09 -16.55 -3.49
N ASP A 257 9.72 -17.24 -4.57
CA ASP A 257 10.56 -17.42 -5.77
C ASP A 257 10.17 -16.47 -6.92
N ALA A 258 9.01 -15.81 -6.83
CA ALA A 258 8.44 -15.04 -7.92
C ALA A 258 8.38 -13.52 -7.63
N ALA A 259 8.11 -13.12 -6.40
CA ALA A 259 7.93 -11.71 -6.06
C ALA A 259 9.24 -11.01 -5.69
N CYS A 260 9.52 -9.88 -6.33
CA CYS A 260 10.44 -8.86 -5.86
C CYS A 260 9.63 -7.64 -5.45
N VAL A 261 9.56 -7.31 -4.18
CA VAL A 261 8.89 -6.10 -3.69
C VAL A 261 9.93 -5.12 -3.18
N LEU A 262 9.98 -3.94 -3.77
CA LEU A 262 10.76 -2.81 -3.31
C LEU A 262 9.82 -1.86 -2.58
N SER A 263 9.95 -1.74 -1.26
CA SER A 263 9.22 -0.72 -0.49
C SER A 263 9.97 0.60 -0.63
N ILE A 264 9.44 1.49 -1.45
CA ILE A 264 10.06 2.75 -1.83
C ILE A 264 9.46 3.86 -0.96
N GLU A 265 10.26 4.37 -0.06
CA GLU A 265 9.85 5.37 0.93
C GLU A 265 10.50 6.71 0.59
N VAL A 266 9.73 7.62 0.02
CA VAL A 266 10.20 8.97 -0.34
C VAL A 266 9.98 9.91 0.84
N LYS A 267 11.05 10.53 1.33
CA LYS A 267 10.93 11.60 2.32
C LYS A 267 10.10 12.75 1.74
N LYS A 268 9.19 13.34 2.52
CA LYS A 268 8.30 14.43 2.08
C LYS A 268 9.07 15.76 1.88
N PHE A 269 10.20 15.74 1.17
CA PHE A 269 10.96 16.92 0.80
C PHE A 269 10.29 17.74 -0.31
N PHE A 270 9.31 17.17 -0.99
CA PHE A 270 8.52 17.78 -2.06
C PHE A 270 7.31 18.58 -1.55
N MET A 271 7.09 18.58 -0.23
CA MET A 271 6.02 19.34 0.41
C MET A 271 6.39 19.72 1.84
N ASP A 272 5.75 20.77 2.34
CA ASP A 272 5.73 21.01 3.78
C ASP A 272 4.68 20.10 4.43
N GLU A 273 5.12 19.16 5.27
CA GLU A 273 4.26 18.13 5.85
C GLU A 273 3.25 18.66 6.90
N TRP A 274 3.45 19.93 7.38
CA TRP A 274 2.59 20.56 8.36
C TRP A 274 1.50 21.44 7.74
N THR A 275 1.84 22.16 6.67
CA THR A 275 0.91 23.05 5.98
C THR A 275 0.27 22.41 4.74
N GLY A 276 0.79 21.27 4.29
CA GLY A 276 0.36 20.63 3.04
C GLY A 276 0.80 21.36 1.76
N VAL A 277 1.58 22.45 1.86
CA VAL A 277 2.04 23.21 0.70
C VAL A 277 3.08 22.39 -0.08
N VAL A 278 2.83 22.24 -1.37
CA VAL A 278 3.62 21.41 -2.29
C VAL A 278 4.60 22.25 -3.09
N ASP A 279 5.82 21.76 -3.26
CA ASP A 279 6.72 22.18 -4.32
C ASP A 279 6.44 21.36 -5.58
N GLU A 280 5.67 21.92 -6.51
CA GLU A 280 5.22 21.27 -7.74
C GLU A 280 6.39 20.75 -8.59
N ARG A 281 7.52 21.45 -8.61
CA ARG A 281 8.70 21.04 -9.38
C ARG A 281 9.35 19.78 -8.79
N LEU A 282 9.46 19.72 -7.46
CA LEU A 282 10.01 18.54 -6.77
C LEU A 282 9.05 17.36 -6.84
N LEU A 283 7.74 17.61 -6.66
CA LEU A 283 6.71 16.57 -6.77
C LEU A 283 6.70 15.93 -8.17
N GLU A 284 6.75 16.75 -9.23
CA GLU A 284 6.80 16.23 -10.61
C GLU A 284 8.11 15.47 -10.86
N GLY A 285 9.23 15.94 -10.29
CA GLY A 285 10.52 15.24 -10.37
C GLY A 285 10.51 13.84 -9.72
N VAL A 286 9.73 13.64 -8.65
CA VAL A 286 9.56 12.29 -8.04
C VAL A 286 8.74 11.38 -8.95
N ARG A 287 7.84 11.92 -9.75
CA ARG A 287 6.97 11.20 -10.65
C ARG A 287 7.65 10.70 -11.93
N LEU A 288 8.69 11.39 -12.39
CA LEU A 288 9.42 11.09 -13.62
C LEU A 288 10.41 9.93 -13.42
#